data_8ac130384c8f7e27f7b7de93359e547c
#
_entry.id   8ac130384c8f7e27f7b7de93359e547c
#
_cell.length_a   1.000
_cell.length_b   1.000
_cell.length_c   1.000
_cell.angle_alpha   90.00
_cell.angle_beta   90.00
_cell.angle_gamma   90.00
#
_symmetry.space_group_name_H-M   'P 1'
#
loop_
_entity.id
_entity.type
_entity.pdbx_description
1 polymer ?
#
loop_
_entity_poly.entity_id
_entity_poly.type
_entity_poly.pdbx_seq_one_letter_code
_entity_poly.pdbx_strand_id
1 'polypeptide(L)'
;MTNAQPTEKLYLTCADTAKLVRKALKREFPTTKFSVRSSNYAGGASIDVRWTDGPTSKQVDPVLNAFEGAGFDGMIDLKYSVETWLLPDGSVAPAYSVGTEGSRGVDEGYAYAPPAPDAELVHFGADFVFTNRHDSREALEAAIEDVCGCWQIENRPVIVEGRFGGIYLGNDILVPNANDYSTRLVYKRAQETAR
;
A
#
# COMPACT_ATOMS: atom_id res chain seq x y z
N MET A 1 -24.68 -29.11 -7.98
CA MET A 1 -24.01 -28.44 -6.83
C MET A 1 -22.87 -29.33 -6.45
N THR A 2 -21.65 -28.99 -6.92
CA THR A 2 -20.44 -29.77 -6.65
C THR A 2 -19.98 -29.35 -5.25
N ASN A 3 -20.07 -30.30 -4.33
CA ASN A 3 -19.58 -30.15 -2.96
C ASN A 3 -18.03 -30.09 -3.04
N ALA A 4 -17.46 -28.91 -3.19
CA ALA A 4 -16.02 -28.73 -3.16
C ALA A 4 -15.56 -29.15 -1.76
N GLN A 5 -14.70 -30.15 -1.67
CA GLN A 5 -14.02 -30.55 -0.43
C GLN A 5 -13.35 -29.29 0.12
N PRO A 6 -13.37 -29.06 1.44
CA PRO A 6 -12.64 -27.94 2.04
C PRO A 6 -11.17 -28.10 1.69
N THR A 7 -10.65 -27.22 0.87
CA THR A 7 -9.23 -27.13 0.56
C THR A 7 -8.51 -26.84 1.86
N GLU A 8 -7.53 -27.67 2.22
CA GLU A 8 -6.73 -27.46 3.42
C GLU A 8 -6.08 -26.07 3.34
N LYS A 9 -6.36 -25.22 4.35
CA LYS A 9 -5.88 -23.84 4.39
C LYS A 9 -4.48 -23.78 4.98
N LEU A 10 -3.55 -23.22 4.23
CA LEU A 10 -2.19 -22.97 4.68
C LEU A 10 -2.09 -21.63 5.41
N TYR A 11 -1.57 -21.65 6.63
CA TYR A 11 -1.28 -20.42 7.40
C TYR A 11 0.18 -20.04 7.22
N LEU A 12 0.41 -18.88 6.61
CA LEU A 12 1.75 -18.32 6.46
C LEU A 12 2.09 -17.40 7.64
N THR A 13 3.34 -17.41 8.06
CA THR A 13 3.80 -16.44 9.07
C THR A 13 3.89 -15.04 8.46
N CYS A 14 3.89 -14.00 9.31
CA CYS A 14 4.13 -12.63 8.86
C CYS A 14 5.48 -12.49 8.12
N ALA A 15 6.50 -13.21 8.57
CA ALA A 15 7.81 -13.22 7.93
C ALA A 15 7.80 -13.88 6.54
N ASP A 16 7.02 -14.95 6.35
CA ASP A 16 6.86 -15.61 5.04
C ASP A 16 6.02 -14.75 4.10
N THR A 17 4.95 -14.14 4.60
CA THR A 17 4.18 -13.14 3.86
C THR A 17 5.10 -11.99 3.38
N ALA A 18 5.98 -11.48 4.24
CA ALA A 18 6.93 -10.44 3.86
C ALA A 18 7.92 -10.87 2.77
N LYS A 19 8.25 -12.16 2.66
CA LYS A 19 9.08 -12.68 1.55
C LYS A 19 8.31 -12.63 0.23
N LEU A 20 7.02 -12.97 0.24
CA LEU A 20 6.15 -12.89 -0.94
C LEU A 20 5.95 -11.44 -1.38
N VAL A 21 5.69 -10.54 -0.44
CA VAL A 21 5.61 -9.08 -0.68
C VAL A 21 6.88 -8.56 -1.39
N ARG A 22 8.08 -8.95 -0.92
CA ARG A 22 9.34 -8.54 -1.57
C ARG A 22 9.44 -9.06 -3.01
N LYS A 23 8.99 -10.30 -3.27
CA LYS A 23 8.99 -10.86 -4.63
C LYS A 23 8.01 -10.12 -5.54
N ALA A 24 6.80 -9.84 -5.06
CA ALA A 24 5.80 -9.09 -5.80
C ALA A 24 6.29 -7.69 -6.15
N LEU A 25 6.81 -6.95 -5.18
CA LEU A 25 7.37 -5.61 -5.39
C LEU A 25 8.53 -5.61 -6.39
N LYS A 26 9.43 -6.59 -6.31
CA LYS A 26 10.55 -6.70 -7.25
C LYS A 26 10.09 -7.02 -8.68
N ARG A 27 9.00 -7.77 -8.83
CA ARG A 27 8.40 -8.09 -10.14
C ARG A 27 7.73 -6.88 -10.76
N GLU A 28 6.90 -6.17 -9.97
CA GLU A 28 6.10 -5.05 -10.47
C GLU A 28 6.92 -3.75 -10.62
N PHE A 29 7.91 -3.54 -9.72
CA PHE A 29 8.73 -2.32 -9.66
C PHE A 29 10.22 -2.66 -9.60
N PRO A 30 10.79 -3.23 -10.66
CA PRO A 30 12.17 -3.77 -10.66
C PRO A 30 13.26 -2.73 -10.39
N THR A 31 13.00 -1.46 -10.70
CA THR A 31 13.95 -0.35 -10.53
C THR A 31 13.90 0.31 -9.15
N THR A 32 12.83 0.06 -8.38
CA THR A 32 12.62 0.71 -7.08
C THR A 32 13.14 -0.16 -5.94
N LYS A 33 13.87 0.45 -5.03
CA LYS A 33 14.38 -0.21 -3.83
C LYS A 33 13.41 -0.06 -2.66
N PHE A 34 12.76 -1.15 -2.29
CA PHE A 34 11.85 -1.20 -1.15
C PHE A 34 12.52 -1.76 0.10
N SER A 35 12.22 -1.16 1.25
CA SER A 35 12.49 -1.72 2.58
C SER A 35 11.21 -2.35 3.12
N VAL A 36 11.22 -3.66 3.34
CA VAL A 36 10.05 -4.42 3.81
C VAL A 36 10.39 -5.03 5.17
N ARG A 37 9.64 -4.65 6.20
CA ARG A 37 9.83 -5.12 7.58
C ARG A 37 8.55 -5.73 8.11
N SER A 38 8.65 -6.94 8.66
CA SER A 38 7.55 -7.59 9.40
C SER A 38 7.68 -7.30 10.89
N SER A 39 6.55 -7.10 11.56
CA SER A 39 6.47 -6.87 13.00
C SER A 39 5.32 -7.66 13.58
N ASN A 40 5.58 -8.37 14.70
CA ASN A 40 4.54 -9.05 15.48
C ASN A 40 4.32 -8.28 16.78
N TYR A 41 3.07 -8.18 17.19
CA TYR A 41 2.67 -7.50 18.42
C TYR A 41 1.50 -8.26 19.08
N ALA A 42 1.17 -7.90 20.32
CA ALA A 42 0.04 -8.51 21.00
C ALA A 42 -1.27 -8.26 20.21
N GLY A 43 -1.87 -9.34 19.71
CA GLY A 43 -3.14 -9.29 18.95
C GLY A 43 -3.01 -9.14 17.44
N GLY A 44 -1.78 -9.19 16.87
CA GLY A 44 -1.64 -9.14 15.41
C GLY A 44 -0.21 -9.06 14.89
N ALA A 45 -0.10 -8.86 13.59
CA ALA A 45 1.17 -8.64 12.91
C ALA A 45 0.97 -7.71 11.71
N SER A 46 2.01 -6.98 11.35
CA SER A 46 1.98 -6.07 10.20
C SER A 46 3.27 -6.10 9.39
N ILE A 47 3.18 -5.67 8.16
CA ILE A 47 4.33 -5.43 7.29
C ILE A 47 4.39 -3.94 6.99
N ASP A 48 5.57 -3.35 7.15
CA ASP A 48 5.88 -1.95 6.86
C ASP A 48 6.74 -1.89 5.61
N VAL A 49 6.26 -1.23 4.57
CA VAL A 49 6.92 -1.08 3.27
C VAL A 49 7.29 0.37 3.06
N ARG A 50 8.60 0.65 2.93
CA ARG A 50 9.13 2.01 2.74
C ARG A 50 9.98 2.08 1.49
N TRP A 51 9.89 3.20 0.80
CA TRP A 51 10.75 3.51 -0.33
C TRP A 51 10.89 5.02 -0.50
N THR A 52 11.87 5.42 -1.30
CA THR A 52 12.10 6.81 -1.64
C THR A 52 11.93 6.96 -3.14
N ASP A 53 11.18 7.97 -3.55
CA ASP A 53 10.85 8.26 -4.95
C ASP A 53 10.19 7.08 -5.68
N GLY A 54 10.19 7.06 -7.02
CA GLY A 54 9.58 5.99 -7.81
C GLY A 54 8.05 5.93 -7.68
N PRO A 55 7.44 4.74 -7.71
CA PRO A 55 5.99 4.60 -7.80
C PRO A 55 5.26 5.27 -6.64
N THR A 56 4.07 5.80 -6.92
CA THR A 56 3.19 6.36 -5.89
C THR A 56 2.57 5.26 -5.04
N SER A 57 2.13 5.59 -3.82
CA SER A 57 1.39 4.64 -2.98
C SER A 57 0.16 4.09 -3.70
N LYS A 58 -0.55 4.89 -4.49
CA LYS A 58 -1.70 4.45 -5.30
C LYS A 58 -1.37 3.35 -6.31
N GLN A 59 -0.12 3.28 -6.78
CA GLN A 59 0.35 2.23 -7.68
C GLN A 59 0.81 0.99 -6.90
N VAL A 60 1.35 1.17 -5.71
CA VAL A 60 1.91 0.10 -4.87
C VAL A 60 0.83 -0.59 -4.03
N ASP A 61 -0.11 0.17 -3.46
CA ASP A 61 -1.16 -0.34 -2.55
C ASP A 61 -1.97 -1.50 -3.15
N PRO A 62 -2.43 -1.48 -4.43
CA PRO A 62 -3.19 -2.59 -4.99
C PRO A 62 -2.39 -3.91 -5.04
N VAL A 63 -1.06 -3.83 -5.18
CA VAL A 63 -0.19 -5.01 -5.17
C VAL A 63 -0.07 -5.56 -3.75
N LEU A 64 0.00 -4.69 -2.75
CA LEU A 64 0.27 -5.05 -1.37
C LEU A 64 -0.98 -5.47 -0.59
N ASN A 65 -2.11 -4.82 -0.83
CA ASN A 65 -3.39 -5.14 -0.17
C ASN A 65 -3.82 -6.60 -0.43
N ALA A 66 -3.35 -7.19 -1.52
CA ALA A 66 -3.60 -8.59 -1.85
C ALA A 66 -2.90 -9.58 -0.88
N PHE A 67 -1.92 -9.11 -0.08
CA PHE A 67 -1.19 -9.90 0.93
C PHE A 67 -1.64 -9.64 2.37
N GLU A 68 -2.75 -8.94 2.55
CA GLU A 68 -3.35 -8.74 3.88
C GLU A 68 -4.19 -9.94 4.30
N GLY A 69 -3.96 -10.43 5.51
CA GLY A 69 -4.70 -11.53 6.13
C GLY A 69 -5.95 -11.07 6.88
N ALA A 70 -6.16 -9.77 7.01
CA ALA A 70 -7.32 -9.21 7.67
C ALA A 70 -7.92 -8.05 6.86
N GLY A 71 -9.20 -7.85 7.03
CA GLY A 71 -9.90 -6.64 6.65
C GLY A 71 -10.54 -5.98 7.86
N PHE A 72 -10.95 -4.74 7.71
CA PHE A 72 -11.64 -3.99 8.74
C PHE A 72 -12.94 -3.41 8.20
N ASP A 73 -14.04 -3.70 8.88
CA ASP A 73 -15.33 -3.12 8.58
C ASP A 73 -15.61 -1.97 9.55
N GLY A 74 -15.47 -0.75 9.06
CA GLY A 74 -15.69 0.47 9.84
C GLY A 74 -17.16 0.74 10.19
N MET A 75 -18.13 0.04 9.58
CA MET A 75 -19.55 0.22 9.91
C MET A 75 -19.91 -0.46 11.23
N ILE A 76 -19.28 -1.58 11.52
CA ILE A 76 -19.54 -2.41 12.71
C ILE A 76 -18.34 -2.56 13.62
N ASP A 77 -17.24 -1.82 13.32
CA ASP A 77 -15.98 -1.84 14.09
C ASP A 77 -15.42 -3.26 14.24
N LEU A 78 -15.42 -4.03 13.16
CA LEU A 78 -15.03 -5.44 13.17
C LEU A 78 -13.84 -5.72 12.25
N LYS A 79 -12.79 -6.33 12.81
CA LYS A 79 -11.72 -6.98 12.05
C LYS A 79 -12.17 -8.38 11.65
N TYR A 80 -11.99 -8.75 10.40
CA TYR A 80 -12.32 -10.08 9.86
C TYR A 80 -11.13 -10.68 9.12
N SER A 81 -11.07 -12.01 9.04
CA SER A 81 -10.05 -12.75 8.30
C SER A 81 -10.26 -12.68 6.80
N VAL A 82 -9.15 -12.62 6.06
CA VAL A 82 -9.12 -12.68 4.59
C VAL A 82 -8.31 -13.89 4.16
N GLU A 83 -8.86 -14.69 3.27
CA GLU A 83 -8.18 -15.79 2.61
C GLU A 83 -7.96 -15.47 1.13
N THR A 84 -6.86 -16.00 0.60
CA THR A 84 -6.38 -15.68 -0.74
C THR A 84 -5.87 -16.94 -1.42
N TRP A 85 -6.04 -17.05 -2.73
CA TRP A 85 -5.38 -18.06 -3.54
C TRP A 85 -3.96 -17.62 -3.85
N LEU A 86 -2.97 -18.44 -3.47
CA LEU A 86 -1.57 -18.28 -3.82
C LEU A 86 -1.22 -19.22 -4.98
N LEU A 87 -0.67 -18.66 -6.06
CA LEU A 87 -0.22 -19.43 -7.21
C LEU A 87 1.28 -19.76 -7.08
N PRO A 88 1.77 -20.78 -7.79
CA PRO A 88 3.18 -21.20 -7.73
C PRO A 88 4.20 -20.12 -8.12
N ASP A 89 3.80 -19.19 -8.98
CA ASP A 89 4.64 -18.05 -9.37
C ASP A 89 4.71 -16.94 -8.29
N GLY A 90 3.91 -17.09 -7.21
CA GLY A 90 3.79 -16.12 -6.12
C GLY A 90 2.79 -15.01 -6.41
N SER A 91 2.03 -15.08 -7.49
CA SER A 91 0.86 -14.22 -7.69
C SER A 91 -0.30 -14.66 -6.80
N VAL A 92 -1.22 -13.74 -6.57
CA VAL A 92 -2.34 -13.95 -5.64
C VAL A 92 -3.66 -13.57 -6.28
N ALA A 93 -4.72 -14.26 -5.88
CA ALA A 93 -6.08 -13.97 -6.31
C ALA A 93 -7.05 -14.08 -5.12
N PRO A 94 -8.12 -13.29 -5.06
CA PRO A 94 -9.08 -13.36 -3.97
C PRO A 94 -9.73 -14.74 -3.93
N ALA A 95 -9.83 -15.35 -2.74
CA ALA A 95 -10.52 -16.62 -2.54
C ALA A 95 -12.00 -16.42 -2.19
N TYR A 96 -12.29 -15.29 -1.54
CA TYR A 96 -13.67 -14.94 -1.17
C TYR A 96 -13.96 -13.48 -1.49
N SER A 97 -15.21 -13.17 -1.85
CA SER A 97 -15.65 -11.79 -1.76
C SER A 97 -15.81 -11.47 -0.29
N VAL A 98 -14.98 -10.58 0.18
CA VAL A 98 -14.96 -10.21 1.59
C VAL A 98 -15.95 -9.08 1.79
N GLY A 99 -16.79 -9.19 2.77
CA GLY A 99 -17.71 -8.13 3.16
C GLY A 99 -18.75 -8.62 4.14
N THR A 100 -19.14 -7.70 4.96
CA THR A 100 -20.30 -7.85 5.82
C THR A 100 -21.47 -7.07 5.23
N GLU A 101 -22.69 -7.45 5.58
CA GLU A 101 -23.85 -6.60 5.33
C GLU A 101 -23.58 -5.19 5.86
N GLY A 102 -23.84 -4.18 5.07
CA GLY A 102 -23.60 -2.80 5.43
C GLY A 102 -22.32 -2.20 4.84
N SER A 103 -21.19 -2.91 4.81
CA SER A 103 -19.99 -2.38 4.15
C SER A 103 -19.83 -2.86 2.71
N ARG A 104 -20.32 -4.04 2.39
CA ARG A 104 -20.24 -4.63 1.03
C ARG A 104 -21.54 -5.22 0.51
N GLY A 105 -22.60 -5.13 1.26
CA GLY A 105 -23.94 -5.57 0.85
C GLY A 105 -24.12 -7.08 0.73
N VAL A 106 -23.24 -7.88 1.34
CA VAL A 106 -23.33 -9.34 1.35
C VAL A 106 -23.09 -9.89 2.76
N ASP A 107 -24.00 -10.68 3.26
CA ASP A 107 -23.90 -11.34 4.56
C ASP A 107 -22.89 -12.49 4.55
N GLU A 108 -22.86 -13.22 3.43
CA GLU A 108 -21.98 -14.35 3.24
C GLU A 108 -21.02 -14.04 2.08
N GLY A 109 -19.72 -14.22 2.32
CA GLY A 109 -18.72 -14.09 1.27
C GLY A 109 -18.96 -15.14 0.18
N TYR A 110 -18.85 -14.73 -1.09
CA TYR A 110 -18.82 -15.67 -2.20
C TYR A 110 -17.45 -16.32 -2.28
N ALA A 111 -17.41 -17.65 -2.25
CA ALA A 111 -16.17 -18.37 -2.55
C ALA A 111 -15.88 -18.28 -4.05
N TYR A 112 -14.69 -17.84 -4.40
CA TYR A 112 -14.18 -17.92 -5.77
C TYR A 112 -13.47 -19.25 -5.98
N ALA A 113 -13.71 -19.87 -7.12
CA ALA A 113 -12.98 -21.07 -7.50
C ALA A 113 -11.46 -20.77 -7.59
N PRO A 114 -10.61 -21.77 -7.31
CA PRO A 114 -9.18 -21.59 -7.49
C PRO A 114 -8.88 -21.21 -8.94
N PRO A 115 -8.03 -20.19 -9.18
CA PRO A 115 -7.72 -19.71 -10.53
C PRO A 115 -6.91 -20.71 -11.35
N ALA A 116 -6.25 -21.66 -10.68
CA ALA A 116 -5.49 -22.75 -11.29
C ALA A 116 -5.59 -24.01 -10.41
N PRO A 117 -5.40 -25.22 -10.97
CA PRO A 117 -5.49 -26.49 -10.20
C PRO A 117 -4.47 -26.63 -9.08
N ASP A 118 -3.34 -25.93 -9.19
CA ASP A 118 -2.22 -25.89 -8.25
C ASP A 118 -2.20 -24.62 -7.36
N ALA A 119 -3.28 -23.86 -7.36
CA ALA A 119 -3.44 -22.74 -6.46
C ALA A 119 -3.73 -23.24 -5.03
N GLU A 120 -3.01 -22.70 -4.06
CA GLU A 120 -3.16 -23.03 -2.64
C GLU A 120 -4.02 -21.98 -1.92
N LEU A 121 -4.96 -22.45 -1.08
CA LEU A 121 -5.71 -21.55 -0.22
C LEU A 121 -4.85 -21.15 0.97
N VAL A 122 -4.54 -19.85 1.09
CA VAL A 122 -3.67 -19.34 2.14
C VAL A 122 -4.34 -18.27 3.00
N HIS A 123 -3.91 -18.20 4.25
CA HIS A 123 -4.12 -17.06 5.13
C HIS A 123 -2.78 -16.41 5.40
N PHE A 124 -2.63 -15.14 5.02
CA PHE A 124 -1.42 -14.38 5.25
C PHE A 124 -1.32 -13.94 6.72
N GLY A 125 -0.15 -14.16 7.32
CA GLY A 125 0.09 -13.84 8.73
C GLY A 125 0.37 -12.37 9.03
N ALA A 126 0.20 -11.48 8.07
CA ALA A 126 0.19 -10.05 8.28
C ALA A 126 -1.26 -9.56 8.24
N ASP A 127 -1.75 -8.96 9.30
CA ASP A 127 -3.10 -8.38 9.31
C ASP A 127 -3.20 -7.27 8.26
N PHE A 128 -2.21 -6.37 8.25
CA PHE A 128 -2.18 -5.21 7.35
C PHE A 128 -0.77 -4.98 6.79
N VAL A 129 -0.72 -4.38 5.61
CA VAL A 129 0.53 -3.96 4.96
C VAL A 129 0.53 -2.45 4.79
N PHE A 130 1.34 -1.76 5.56
CA PHE A 130 1.44 -0.30 5.54
C PHE A 130 2.48 0.17 4.54
N THR A 131 2.15 1.20 3.79
CA THR A 131 3.02 1.83 2.80
C THR A 131 3.45 3.21 3.26
N ASN A 132 4.73 3.53 3.07
CA ASN A 132 5.29 4.82 3.40
C ASN A 132 6.31 5.24 2.33
N ARG A 133 5.86 6.09 1.40
CA ARG A 133 6.69 6.70 0.37
C ARG A 133 7.31 8.00 0.90
N HIS A 134 8.59 8.16 0.69
CA HIS A 134 9.32 9.39 0.95
C HIS A 134 9.73 10.03 -0.37
N ASP A 135 9.77 11.35 -0.40
CA ASP A 135 10.37 12.09 -1.49
C ASP A 135 11.81 12.44 -1.13
N SER A 136 12.75 12.29 -2.08
CA SER A 136 14.13 12.73 -1.89
C SER A 136 14.20 14.27 -1.87
N ARG A 137 15.31 14.80 -1.35
CA ARG A 137 15.57 16.23 -1.38
C ARG A 137 15.58 16.75 -2.83
N GLU A 138 16.22 16.02 -3.72
CA GLU A 138 16.36 16.34 -5.13
C GLU A 138 14.99 16.39 -5.83
N ALA A 139 14.11 15.43 -5.53
CA ALA A 139 12.75 15.42 -6.07
C ALA A 139 11.92 16.61 -5.57
N LEU A 140 12.05 16.96 -4.28
CA LEU A 140 11.36 18.11 -3.71
C LEU A 140 11.91 19.44 -4.25
N GLU A 141 13.22 19.60 -4.39
CA GLU A 141 13.84 20.78 -4.97
C GLU A 141 13.37 21.03 -6.41
N ALA A 142 13.38 19.98 -7.24
CA ALA A 142 12.88 20.05 -8.61
C ALA A 142 11.39 20.41 -8.67
N ALA A 143 10.58 19.82 -7.79
CA ALA A 143 9.16 20.11 -7.72
C ALA A 143 8.87 21.55 -7.23
N ILE A 144 9.67 22.09 -6.28
CA ILE A 144 9.58 23.49 -5.84
C ILE A 144 9.84 24.43 -7.00
N GLU A 145 10.91 24.21 -7.77
CA GLU A 145 11.26 25.04 -8.93
C GLU A 145 10.12 25.05 -9.96
N ASP A 146 9.60 23.87 -10.30
CA ASP A 146 8.53 23.74 -11.30
C ASP A 146 7.22 24.39 -10.82
N VAL A 147 6.77 24.10 -9.60
CA VAL A 147 5.52 24.66 -9.05
C VAL A 147 5.62 26.17 -8.87
N CYS A 148 6.73 26.67 -8.32
CA CYS A 148 6.93 28.11 -8.12
C CYS A 148 7.01 28.86 -9.45
N GLY A 149 7.62 28.27 -10.47
CA GLY A 149 7.64 28.83 -11.83
C GLY A 149 6.25 28.86 -12.46
N CYS A 150 5.50 27.77 -12.41
CA CYS A 150 4.15 27.68 -12.97
C CYS A 150 3.15 28.64 -12.32
N TRP A 151 3.22 28.81 -11.00
CA TRP A 151 2.25 29.60 -10.24
C TRP A 151 2.77 30.97 -9.81
N GLN A 152 3.99 31.36 -10.23
CA GLN A 152 4.65 32.63 -9.90
C GLN A 152 4.71 32.88 -8.38
N ILE A 153 5.08 31.85 -7.62
CA ILE A 153 5.17 31.91 -6.16
C ILE A 153 6.48 32.57 -5.75
N GLU A 154 6.42 33.77 -5.19
CA GLU A 154 7.61 34.51 -4.69
C GLU A 154 8.11 33.94 -3.37
N ASN A 155 7.20 33.68 -2.42
CA ASN A 155 7.51 33.12 -1.11
C ASN A 155 7.50 31.59 -1.17
N ARG A 156 8.64 31.04 -1.61
CA ARG A 156 8.78 29.60 -1.93
C ARG A 156 8.71 28.70 -0.70
N PRO A 157 8.13 27.48 -0.81
CA PRO A 157 8.33 26.42 0.17
C PRO A 157 9.82 26.13 0.38
N VAL A 158 10.18 25.78 1.61
CA VAL A 158 11.57 25.44 1.97
C VAL A 158 11.62 24.02 2.51
N ILE A 159 12.71 23.30 2.18
CA ILE A 159 12.94 21.96 2.73
C ILE A 159 13.53 22.11 4.12
N VAL A 160 12.84 21.54 5.09
CA VAL A 160 13.23 21.56 6.51
C VAL A 160 13.63 20.14 6.94
N GLU A 161 14.72 20.03 7.66
CA GLU A 161 15.15 18.77 8.27
C GLU A 161 14.46 18.57 9.61
N GLY A 162 13.77 17.45 9.73
CA GLY A 162 13.11 17.06 10.96
C GLY A 162 14.09 16.54 12.01
N ARG A 163 13.75 16.69 13.27
CA ARG A 163 14.58 16.27 14.42
C ARG A 163 15.04 14.80 14.36
N PHE A 164 14.32 13.95 13.64
CA PHE A 164 14.59 12.50 13.52
C PHE A 164 15.06 12.09 12.12
N GLY A 165 15.63 13.02 11.34
CA GLY A 165 16.26 12.75 10.05
C GLY A 165 15.31 12.67 8.85
N GLY A 166 14.02 12.97 9.02
CA GLY A 166 13.09 13.17 7.90
C GLY A 166 13.17 14.58 7.33
N ILE A 167 12.74 14.75 6.08
CA ILE A 167 12.58 16.07 5.47
C ILE A 167 11.10 16.37 5.27
N TYR A 168 10.73 17.63 5.39
CA TYR A 168 9.37 18.12 5.12
C TYR A 168 9.43 19.54 4.54
N LEU A 169 8.31 19.97 3.97
CA LEU A 169 8.21 21.33 3.42
C LEU A 169 7.65 22.28 4.47
N GLY A 170 8.37 23.37 4.71
CA GLY A 170 7.90 24.53 5.47
C GLY A 170 7.53 25.68 4.54
N ASN A 171 7.11 26.79 5.16
CA ASN A 171 6.68 28.00 4.47
C ASN A 171 5.50 27.76 3.52
N ASP A 172 4.40 27.21 4.06
CA ASP A 172 3.21 26.89 3.30
C ASP A 172 2.33 28.14 3.09
N ILE A 173 1.97 28.43 1.85
CA ILE A 173 1.12 29.54 1.50
C ILE A 173 -0.05 29.08 0.61
N LEU A 174 -1.20 29.72 0.75
CA LEU A 174 -2.32 29.51 -0.16
C LEU A 174 -1.98 30.10 -1.54
N VAL A 175 -2.15 29.31 -2.59
CA VAL A 175 -2.04 29.72 -4.00
C VAL A 175 -3.43 29.92 -4.58
N PRO A 176 -3.97 31.16 -4.64
CA PRO A 176 -5.38 31.39 -4.93
C PRO A 176 -5.83 30.83 -6.28
N ASN A 177 -4.99 30.96 -7.32
CA ASN A 177 -5.30 30.46 -8.67
C ASN A 177 -5.32 28.93 -8.76
N ALA A 178 -4.60 28.22 -7.88
CA ALA A 178 -4.64 26.77 -7.78
C ALA A 178 -5.72 26.28 -6.80
N ASN A 179 -6.26 27.18 -5.98
CA ASN A 179 -7.14 26.85 -4.85
C ASN A 179 -6.55 25.76 -3.93
N ASP A 180 -5.25 25.80 -3.75
CA ASP A 180 -4.52 24.81 -2.92
C ASP A 180 -3.28 25.46 -2.28
N TYR A 181 -2.66 24.77 -1.35
CA TYR A 181 -1.45 25.22 -0.66
C TYR A 181 -0.18 24.85 -1.42
N SER A 182 0.83 25.70 -1.35
CA SER A 182 2.10 25.56 -2.08
C SER A 182 2.82 24.24 -1.76
N THR A 183 2.87 23.83 -0.49
CA THR A 183 3.51 22.56 -0.09
C THR A 183 2.76 21.35 -0.67
N ARG A 184 1.43 21.39 -0.69
CA ARG A 184 0.61 20.33 -1.28
C ARG A 184 0.83 20.20 -2.79
N LEU A 185 0.90 21.33 -3.49
CA LEU A 185 1.20 21.36 -4.93
C LEU A 185 2.59 20.76 -5.22
N VAL A 186 3.58 21.08 -4.39
CA VAL A 186 4.95 20.53 -4.52
C VAL A 186 4.95 19.01 -4.28
N TYR A 187 4.33 18.52 -3.22
CA TYR A 187 4.26 17.07 -2.98
C TYR A 187 3.53 16.32 -4.11
N LYS A 188 2.44 16.89 -4.62
CA LYS A 188 1.73 16.32 -5.77
C LYS A 188 2.64 16.27 -7.00
N ARG A 189 3.36 17.33 -7.31
CA ARG A 189 4.29 17.41 -8.45
C ARG A 189 5.45 16.41 -8.30
N ALA A 190 6.07 16.30 -7.10
CA ALA A 190 7.13 15.34 -6.83
C ALA A 190 6.68 13.89 -7.08
N GLN A 191 5.42 13.58 -6.79
CA GLN A 191 4.85 12.25 -7.07
C GLN A 191 4.54 12.01 -8.55
N GLU A 192 4.21 13.06 -9.32
CA GLU A 192 3.94 12.95 -10.76
C GLU A 192 5.22 12.77 -11.59
N THR A 193 6.32 13.38 -11.16
CA THR A 193 7.62 13.36 -11.88
C THR A 193 8.45 12.10 -11.60
N ALA A 194 8.12 11.34 -10.57
CA ALA A 194 8.82 10.13 -10.15
C ALA A 194 8.44 8.88 -10.98
N ARG A 195 8.29 9.03 -12.29
CA ARG A 195 7.99 7.93 -13.24
C ARG A 195 9.25 7.29 -13.78
#